data_1b55a12b107ccfee086b59fad4fa82f3
#
_entry.id   1b55a12b107ccfee086b59fad4fa82f3
#
_cell.length_a   1.000
_cell.length_b   1.000
_cell.length_c   1.000
_cell.angle_alpha   90.00
_cell.angle_beta   90.00
_cell.angle_gamma   90.00
#
_symmetry.space_group_name_H-M   'P 1'
#
loop_
_entity.id
_entity.type
_entity.pdbx_description
1 polymer ?
#
loop_
_entity_poly.entity_id
_entity_poly.type
_entity_poly.pdbx_seq_one_letter_code
_entity_poly.pdbx_strand_id
1 'polypeptide(L)'
;MSIKTSFVSGLGIAAALGVMIFAALSPASAQPPHHCSGAASEQAQKLLVFHFGPDGRIEIDRAVKVLAPIRNPANRAQRLDVLEVWGHIYKGEYRMRFIYAQSSKECVLIGQEILEFASL
;
A
#
# COMPACT_ATOMS: atom_id res chain seq x y z
N MET A 1 -15.35 -79.69 -30.92
CA MET A 1 -14.47 -79.11 -29.90
C MET A 1 -14.55 -77.61 -30.07
N SER A 2 -15.22 -76.92 -29.18
CA SER A 2 -15.31 -75.50 -29.23
C SER A 2 -14.29 -74.85 -28.30
N ILE A 3 -13.42 -74.07 -28.86
CA ILE A 3 -12.47 -73.29 -28.07
C ILE A 3 -13.18 -72.04 -27.67
N LYS A 4 -13.45 -71.92 -26.39
CA LYS A 4 -13.96 -70.66 -25.81
C LYS A 4 -12.81 -69.72 -25.54
N THR A 5 -12.62 -68.81 -26.41
CA THR A 5 -11.76 -67.69 -26.16
C THR A 5 -12.49 -66.73 -25.23
N SER A 6 -12.06 -66.69 -23.99
CA SER A 6 -12.52 -65.69 -23.07
C SER A 6 -11.85 -64.35 -23.40
N PHE A 7 -12.63 -63.45 -23.96
CA PHE A 7 -12.21 -62.05 -24.03
C PHE A 7 -12.33 -61.46 -22.65
N VAL A 8 -11.20 -61.23 -22.04
CA VAL A 8 -11.14 -60.32 -20.89
C VAL A 8 -11.18 -58.93 -21.43
N SER A 9 -12.34 -58.33 -21.33
CA SER A 9 -12.46 -56.89 -21.58
C SER A 9 -11.65 -56.18 -20.50
N GLY A 10 -10.50 -55.70 -20.90
CA GLY A 10 -9.76 -54.81 -20.05
C GLY A 10 -10.61 -53.56 -19.80
N LEU A 11 -11.13 -53.42 -18.59
CA LEU A 11 -11.65 -52.13 -18.14
C LEU A 11 -10.47 -51.15 -18.15
N GLY A 12 -10.42 -50.34 -19.18
CA GLY A 12 -9.57 -49.18 -19.14
C GLY A 12 -10.11 -48.23 -18.04
N ILE A 13 -9.48 -48.22 -16.93
CA ILE A 13 -9.70 -47.17 -15.92
C ILE A 13 -9.08 -45.95 -16.53
N ALA A 14 -9.91 -45.12 -17.17
CA ALA A 14 -9.52 -43.78 -17.49
C ALA A 14 -9.40 -43.04 -16.14
N ALA A 15 -8.21 -43.01 -15.59
CA ALA A 15 -7.90 -42.11 -14.52
C ALA A 15 -7.97 -40.72 -15.12
N ALA A 16 -9.10 -40.07 -14.93
CA ALA A 16 -9.18 -38.62 -15.16
C ALA A 16 -8.28 -38.01 -14.10
N LEU A 17 -7.05 -37.71 -14.50
CA LEU A 17 -6.17 -36.84 -13.75
C LEU A 17 -6.81 -35.45 -13.83
N GLY A 18 -7.66 -35.18 -12.84
CA GLY A 18 -8.12 -33.84 -12.58
C GLY A 18 -6.90 -33.05 -12.20
N VAL A 19 -6.35 -32.29 -13.14
CA VAL A 19 -5.35 -31.28 -12.86
C VAL A 19 -6.10 -30.23 -12.06
N MET A 20 -6.05 -30.32 -10.74
CA MET A 20 -6.44 -29.21 -9.87
C MET A 20 -5.38 -28.14 -10.08
N ILE A 21 -5.68 -27.21 -10.97
CA ILE A 21 -4.92 -25.98 -11.05
C ILE A 21 -5.25 -25.22 -9.77
N PHE A 22 -4.43 -25.40 -8.75
CA PHE A 22 -4.39 -24.44 -7.68
C PHE A 22 -3.87 -23.14 -8.30
N ALA A 23 -4.79 -22.24 -8.64
CA ALA A 23 -4.41 -20.86 -8.87
C ALA A 23 -3.81 -20.42 -7.53
N ALA A 24 -2.50 -20.43 -7.42
CA ALA A 24 -1.82 -19.79 -6.35
C ALA A 24 -2.19 -18.32 -6.44
N LEU A 25 -3.10 -17.88 -5.59
CA LEU A 25 -3.28 -16.48 -5.29
C LEU A 25 -1.96 -16.04 -4.69
N SER A 26 -1.09 -15.53 -5.56
CA SER A 26 0.10 -14.83 -5.08
C SER A 26 -0.41 -13.72 -4.18
N PRO A 27 -0.06 -13.68 -2.88
CA PRO A 27 -0.39 -12.53 -2.07
C PRO A 27 0.15 -11.33 -2.84
N ALA A 28 -0.73 -10.33 -3.05
CA ALA A 28 -0.29 -9.09 -3.63
C ALA A 28 0.98 -8.70 -2.87
N SER A 29 2.12 -8.67 -3.56
CA SER A 29 3.39 -8.35 -2.93
C SER A 29 3.23 -6.95 -2.36
N ALA A 30 3.10 -6.87 -1.03
CA ALA A 30 3.13 -5.61 -0.34
C ALA A 30 4.45 -4.95 -0.73
N GLN A 31 4.37 -3.80 -1.40
CA GLN A 31 5.57 -3.03 -1.69
C GLN A 31 6.26 -2.70 -0.38
N PRO A 32 7.58 -2.81 -0.31
CA PRO A 32 8.30 -2.40 0.88
C PRO A 32 7.95 -0.94 1.19
N PRO A 33 7.77 -0.57 2.47
CA PRO A 33 7.47 0.79 2.84
C PRO A 33 8.57 1.73 2.33
N HIS A 34 8.17 2.93 1.91
CA HIS A 34 9.10 3.98 1.54
C HIS A 34 10.02 4.30 2.74
N HIS A 35 11.30 4.56 2.49
CA HIS A 35 12.25 4.83 3.56
C HIS A 35 11.90 6.07 4.39
N CYS A 36 11.11 7.00 3.86
CA CYS A 36 10.61 8.16 4.58
C CYS A 36 9.25 7.96 5.27
N SER A 37 8.67 6.76 5.25
CA SER A 37 7.35 6.51 5.84
C SER A 37 7.31 6.82 7.34
N GLY A 38 8.34 6.45 8.09
CA GLY A 38 8.45 6.77 9.51
C GLY A 38 8.54 8.29 9.75
N ALA A 39 9.36 8.97 8.97
CA ALA A 39 9.49 10.43 9.02
C ALA A 39 8.17 11.13 8.70
N ALA A 40 7.43 10.63 7.71
CA ALA A 40 6.12 11.17 7.34
C ALA A 40 5.10 11.01 8.48
N SER A 41 5.06 9.86 9.13
CA SER A 41 4.17 9.64 10.28
C SER A 41 4.49 10.56 11.46
N GLU A 42 5.77 10.74 11.77
CA GLU A 42 6.20 11.69 12.80
C GLU A 42 5.84 13.13 12.45
N GLN A 43 6.06 13.50 11.19
CA GLN A 43 5.72 14.84 10.71
C GLN A 43 4.21 15.09 10.75
N ALA A 44 3.40 14.07 10.45
CA ALA A 44 1.95 14.15 10.56
C ALA A 44 1.50 14.47 11.99
N GLN A 45 2.08 13.81 12.97
CA GLN A 45 1.82 14.11 14.38
C GLN A 45 2.19 15.56 14.73
N LYS A 46 3.36 16.01 14.31
CA LYS A 46 3.83 17.39 14.55
C LYS A 46 2.91 18.41 13.87
N LEU A 47 2.46 18.13 12.66
CA LEU A 47 1.60 19.02 11.90
C LEU A 47 0.23 19.19 12.55
N LEU A 48 -0.37 18.10 13.04
CA LEU A 48 -1.64 18.16 13.76
C LEU A 48 -1.49 18.90 15.09
N VAL A 49 -0.43 18.64 15.84
CA VAL A 49 -0.13 19.38 17.09
C VAL A 49 0.07 20.87 16.82
N PHE A 50 0.74 21.21 15.74
CA PHE A 50 0.96 22.62 15.35
C PHE A 50 -0.35 23.35 15.06
N HIS A 51 -1.28 22.71 14.36
CA HIS A 51 -2.56 23.32 13.99
C HIS A 51 -3.60 23.32 15.11
N PHE A 52 -3.64 22.27 15.91
CA PHE A 52 -4.73 22.04 16.87
C PHE A 52 -4.28 22.00 18.33
N GLY A 53 -2.99 22.13 18.58
CA GLY A 53 -2.40 21.96 19.90
C GLY A 53 -2.25 20.49 20.30
N PRO A 54 -1.59 20.22 21.45
CA PRO A 54 -1.45 18.86 21.95
C PRO A 54 -2.82 18.32 22.36
N ASP A 55 -3.18 17.17 21.78
CA ASP A 55 -4.45 16.49 22.07
C ASP A 55 -4.21 14.99 22.11
N GLY A 56 -4.56 14.35 23.21
CA GLY A 56 -4.42 12.91 23.39
C GLY A 56 -5.31 12.07 22.48
N ARG A 57 -6.25 12.70 21.75
CA ARG A 57 -7.11 12.03 20.77
C ARG A 57 -6.53 12.00 19.36
N ILE A 58 -5.35 12.58 19.16
CA ILE A 58 -4.69 12.54 17.86
C ILE A 58 -4.30 11.09 17.55
N GLU A 59 -4.83 10.58 16.46
CA GLU A 59 -4.50 9.26 15.92
C GLU A 59 -3.93 9.42 14.50
N ILE A 60 -2.80 8.80 14.26
CA ILE A 60 -2.16 8.75 12.95
C ILE A 60 -2.32 7.35 12.40
N ASP A 61 -2.86 7.23 11.17
CA ASP A 61 -2.97 5.94 10.50
C ASP A 61 -1.58 5.35 10.26
N ARG A 62 -1.45 4.05 10.51
CA ARG A 62 -0.17 3.36 10.32
C ARG A 62 0.22 3.22 8.86
N ALA A 63 -0.75 3.16 7.98
CA ALA A 63 -0.51 3.04 6.56
C ALA A 63 -0.10 4.40 5.97
N VAL A 64 1.11 4.47 5.45
CA VAL A 64 1.60 5.61 4.68
C VAL A 64 1.50 5.25 3.21
N LYS A 65 0.77 6.05 2.45
CA LYS A 65 0.55 5.80 1.04
C LYS A 65 1.58 6.57 0.20
N VAL A 66 2.29 5.86 -0.66
CA VAL A 66 3.18 6.48 -1.63
C VAL A 66 2.37 6.87 -2.85
N LEU A 67 2.33 8.15 -3.16
CA LEU A 67 1.65 8.68 -4.35
C LEU A 67 2.64 8.78 -5.52
N ALA A 68 2.11 9.07 -6.69
CA ALA A 68 2.95 9.33 -7.85
C ALA A 68 3.88 10.53 -7.58
N PRO A 69 5.16 10.45 -7.97
CA PRO A 69 6.07 11.58 -7.83
C PRO A 69 5.58 12.81 -8.60
N ILE A 70 5.90 13.98 -8.07
CA ILE A 70 5.61 15.25 -8.72
C ILE A 70 6.91 15.94 -9.14
N ARG A 71 6.79 16.89 -10.03
CA ARG A 71 7.91 17.78 -10.38
C ARG A 71 7.92 18.98 -9.46
N ASN A 72 9.11 19.41 -9.07
CA ASN A 72 9.27 20.63 -8.30
C ASN A 72 8.88 21.84 -9.17
N PRO A 73 7.89 22.65 -8.76
CA PRO A 73 7.51 23.85 -9.53
C PRO A 73 8.64 24.86 -9.72
N ALA A 74 9.56 24.92 -8.76
CA ALA A 74 10.73 25.81 -8.82
C ALA A 74 11.86 25.26 -9.70
N ASN A 75 11.91 23.95 -9.92
CA ASN A 75 12.90 23.28 -10.75
C ASN A 75 12.30 22.01 -11.38
N ARG A 76 11.78 22.13 -12.59
CA ARG A 76 11.07 21.02 -13.27
C ARG A 76 11.90 19.80 -13.57
N ALA A 77 13.21 19.88 -13.51
CA ALA A 77 14.10 18.73 -13.64
C ALA A 77 14.13 17.87 -12.37
N GLN A 78 13.73 18.42 -11.23
CA GLN A 78 13.70 17.72 -9.96
C GLN A 78 12.35 17.04 -9.74
N ARG A 79 12.39 15.71 -9.53
CA ARG A 79 11.24 14.94 -9.10
C ARG A 79 11.24 14.80 -7.58
N LEU A 80 10.05 14.82 -7.00
CA LEU A 80 9.83 14.76 -5.57
C LEU A 80 8.90 13.59 -5.25
N ASP A 81 9.20 12.87 -4.18
CA ASP A 81 8.33 11.85 -3.65
C ASP A 81 7.21 12.45 -2.82
N VAL A 82 6.01 11.92 -2.95
CA VAL A 82 4.84 12.35 -2.21
C VAL A 82 4.33 11.21 -1.34
N LEU A 83 4.30 11.40 -0.04
CA LEU A 83 3.75 10.46 0.92
C LEU A 83 2.48 11.03 1.54
N GLU A 84 1.43 10.23 1.57
CA GLU A 84 0.14 10.60 2.15
C GLU A 84 -0.08 9.89 3.46
N VAL A 85 -0.42 10.65 4.48
CA VAL A 85 -0.74 10.16 5.82
C VAL A 85 -2.09 10.70 6.24
N TRP A 86 -2.95 9.84 6.73
CA TRP A 86 -4.21 10.23 7.32
C TRP A 86 -4.11 10.32 8.83
N GLY A 87 -4.76 11.29 9.40
CA GLY A 87 -4.87 11.46 10.84
C GLY A 87 -6.29 11.78 11.24
N HIS A 88 -6.59 11.55 12.51
CA HIS A 88 -7.91 11.75 13.09
C HIS A 88 -7.77 12.45 14.44
N ILE A 89 -8.66 13.39 14.70
CA ILE A 89 -8.84 14.00 16.01
C ILE A 89 -10.32 13.98 16.31
N TYR A 90 -10.77 13.08 17.18
CA TYR A 90 -12.17 12.88 17.51
C TYR A 90 -13.00 12.61 16.23
N LYS A 91 -13.82 13.55 15.77
CA LYS A 91 -14.63 13.42 14.55
C LYS A 91 -13.98 14.04 13.31
N GLY A 92 -12.86 14.70 13.47
CA GLY A 92 -12.14 15.32 12.36
C GLY A 92 -11.25 14.32 11.65
N GLU A 93 -11.23 14.38 10.34
CA GLU A 93 -10.32 13.63 9.48
C GLU A 93 -9.40 14.58 8.74
N TYR A 94 -8.12 14.24 8.70
CA TYR A 94 -7.09 15.07 8.10
C TYR A 94 -6.27 14.26 7.11
N ARG A 95 -6.20 14.72 5.87
CA ARG A 95 -5.29 14.18 4.89
C ARG A 95 -4.06 15.08 4.82
N MET A 96 -2.92 14.49 5.07
CA MET A 96 -1.64 15.19 5.02
C MET A 96 -0.78 14.60 3.92
N ARG A 97 -0.09 15.43 3.17
CA ARG A 97 0.87 15.01 2.17
C ARG A 97 2.20 15.67 2.45
N PHE A 98 3.24 14.87 2.40
CA PHE A 98 4.61 15.27 2.65
C PHE A 98 5.42 15.03 1.41
N ILE A 99 6.17 16.02 1.01
CA ILE A 99 6.90 16.05 -0.25
C ILE A 99 8.38 16.03 0.09
N TYR A 100 9.07 14.96 -0.36
CA TYR A 100 10.46 14.72 -0.06
C TYR A 100 11.34 14.74 -1.31
N ALA A 101 12.58 15.20 -1.15
CA ALA A 101 13.58 15.12 -2.21
C ALA A 101 13.97 13.67 -2.49
N GLN A 102 13.96 13.26 -3.76
CA GLN A 102 14.33 11.89 -4.17
C GLN A 102 15.83 11.62 -4.06
N SER A 103 16.64 12.64 -4.25
CA SER A 103 18.10 12.51 -4.38
C SER A 103 18.83 12.29 -3.07
N SER A 104 18.14 12.32 -1.95
CA SER A 104 18.72 12.21 -0.62
C SER A 104 18.42 10.86 0.01
N LYS A 105 19.41 10.24 0.66
CA LYS A 105 19.19 9.11 1.58
C LYS A 105 18.48 9.56 2.85
N GLU A 106 18.60 10.83 3.19
CA GLU A 106 17.87 11.47 4.26
C GLU A 106 16.50 11.91 3.77
N CYS A 107 15.54 11.95 4.67
CA CYS A 107 14.20 12.40 4.35
C CYS A 107 14.12 13.92 4.44
N VAL A 108 14.48 14.59 3.36
CA VAL A 108 14.47 16.06 3.28
C VAL A 108 13.08 16.50 2.86
N LEU A 109 12.34 17.11 3.79
CA LEU A 109 11.01 17.64 3.55
C LEU A 109 11.09 18.94 2.76
N ILE A 110 10.55 18.93 1.54
CA ILE A 110 10.49 20.08 0.65
C ILE A 110 9.19 20.86 0.81
N GLY A 111 8.09 20.14 1.06
CA GLY A 111 6.79 20.76 1.22
C GLY A 111 5.84 19.85 1.97
N GLN A 112 4.76 20.44 2.46
CA GLN A 112 3.70 19.71 3.13
C GLN A 112 2.36 20.41 2.94
N GLU A 113 1.29 19.64 2.98
CA GLU A 113 -0.07 20.14 2.95
C GLU A 113 -0.96 19.36 3.90
N ILE A 114 -1.97 20.03 4.41
CA ILE A 114 -3.01 19.43 5.24
C ILE A 114 -4.37 19.85 4.73
N LEU A 115 -5.26 18.89 4.62
CA LEU A 115 -6.66 19.12 4.29
C LEU A 115 -7.54 18.51 5.36
N GLU A 116 -8.38 19.34 5.95
CA GLU A 116 -9.39 18.92 6.92
C GLU A 116 -10.67 18.54 6.19
N PHE A 117 -11.22 17.38 6.54
CA PHE A 117 -12.54 16.96 6.10
C PHE A 117 -13.52 17.15 7.24
N ALA A 118 -14.45 18.08 7.08
CA ALA A 118 -15.54 18.26 8.02
C ALA A 118 -16.53 17.12 7.87
N SER A 119 -16.98 16.54 8.99
CA SER A 119 -18.16 15.68 8.96
C SER A 119 -19.40 16.57 8.97
N LEU A 120 -20.18 16.42 7.92
CA LEU A 120 -21.49 17.09 7.79
C LEU A 120 -22.57 16.32 8.55
#